data_353e9c50d91da6f281d8e740d654b04b
#
_entry.id   353e9c50d91da6f281d8e740d654b04b
#
_cell.length_a   1.000
_cell.length_b   1.000
_cell.length_c   1.000
_cell.angle_alpha   90.00
_cell.angle_beta   90.00
_cell.angle_gamma   90.00
#
_symmetry.space_group_name_H-M   'P 1'
#
loop_
_entity.id
_entity.type
_entity.pdbx_description
1 polymer ?
#
loop_
_entity_poly.entity_id
_entity_poly.type
_entity_poly.pdbx_seq_one_letter_code
_entity_poly.pdbx_strand_id
1 'polypeptide(L)'
;MIGVLTHHWAKADKIDAARKLLDRNGYAQSKAPGFVSRQTLVGLNEPAKITTLVVWTTNEIYDAWRASPERTEAMRGADQLWAKHPESERFEVLG
;
A
#
# COMPACT_ATOMS: atom_id res chain seq x y z
N MET A 1 -5.70 -6.38 -15.84
CA MET A 1 -4.88 -5.97 -14.68
C MET A 1 -5.48 -4.73 -14.02
N ILE A 2 -5.41 -4.66 -12.71
CA ILE A 2 -5.80 -3.46 -11.99
C ILE A 2 -4.59 -2.83 -11.29
N GLY A 3 -4.61 -1.50 -11.21
CA GLY A 3 -3.64 -0.76 -10.42
C GLY A 3 -4.37 -0.14 -9.22
N VAL A 4 -3.80 -0.32 -8.03
CA VAL A 4 -4.36 0.24 -6.80
C VAL A 4 -3.45 1.36 -6.33
N LEU A 5 -3.96 2.58 -6.37
CA LEU A 5 -3.25 3.76 -5.93
C LEU A 5 -3.75 4.13 -4.52
N THR A 6 -2.85 4.14 -3.55
CA THR A 6 -3.22 4.45 -2.18
C THR A 6 -2.36 5.59 -1.65
N HIS A 7 -2.99 6.64 -1.18
CA HIS A 7 -2.31 7.76 -0.51
C HIS A 7 -2.37 7.53 0.99
N HIS A 8 -1.20 7.63 1.63
CA HIS A 8 -1.07 7.52 3.08
C HIS A 8 -0.47 8.83 3.61
N TRP A 9 -1.01 9.33 4.70
CA TRP A 9 -0.45 10.52 5.37
C TRP A 9 0.04 10.10 6.74
N ALA A 10 1.37 10.04 6.89
CA ALA A 10 2.01 9.65 8.13
C ALA A 10 1.99 10.81 9.12
N LYS A 11 1.95 10.50 10.42
CA LYS A 11 2.19 11.50 11.44
C LYS A 11 3.61 12.05 11.29
N ALA A 12 3.81 13.33 11.62
CA ALA A 12 5.07 14.02 11.36
C ALA A 12 6.28 13.33 12.02
N ASP A 13 6.09 12.70 13.16
CA ASP A 13 7.14 12.00 13.90
C ASP A 13 7.19 10.49 13.59
N LYS A 14 6.39 10.01 12.62
CA LYS A 14 6.25 8.59 12.29
C LYS A 14 6.56 8.27 10.83
N ILE A 15 7.16 9.20 10.09
CA ILE A 15 7.39 9.00 8.65
C ILE A 15 8.25 7.77 8.39
N ASP A 16 9.36 7.60 9.11
CA ASP A 16 10.25 6.45 8.91
C ASP A 16 9.56 5.14 9.27
N ALA A 17 8.83 5.12 10.37
CA ALA A 17 8.09 3.93 10.80
C ALA A 17 7.01 3.57 9.77
N ALA A 18 6.34 4.57 9.22
CA ALA A 18 5.32 4.36 8.18
C ALA A 18 5.94 3.77 6.91
N ARG A 19 7.09 4.26 6.49
CA ARG A 19 7.79 3.72 5.32
C ARG A 19 8.21 2.28 5.54
N LYS A 20 8.75 1.97 6.72
CA LYS A 20 9.15 0.60 7.05
C LYS A 20 7.94 -0.35 7.04
N LEU A 21 6.82 0.09 7.58
CA LEU A 21 5.60 -0.72 7.57
C LEU A 21 5.12 -0.97 6.15
N LEU A 22 5.11 0.07 5.30
CA LEU A 22 4.69 -0.08 3.91
C LEU A 22 5.65 -0.97 3.12
N ASP A 23 6.96 -0.91 3.40
CA ASP A 23 7.93 -1.81 2.78
C ASP A 23 7.68 -3.26 3.20
N ARG A 24 7.38 -3.49 4.48
CA ARG A 24 7.02 -4.83 4.98
C ARG A 24 5.78 -5.36 4.29
N ASN A 25 4.77 -4.51 4.14
CA ASN A 25 3.55 -4.88 3.41
C ASN A 25 3.85 -5.19 1.95
N GLY A 26 4.69 -4.38 1.32
CA GLY A 26 5.11 -4.60 -0.06
C GLY A 26 5.84 -5.94 -0.25
N TYR A 27 6.69 -6.29 0.68
CA TYR A 27 7.37 -7.59 0.65
C TYR A 27 6.35 -8.74 0.73
N ALA A 28 5.40 -8.65 1.64
CA ALA A 28 4.35 -9.65 1.77
C ALA A 28 3.50 -9.74 0.50
N GLN A 29 3.14 -8.59 -0.10
CA GLN A 29 2.41 -8.55 -1.37
C GLN A 29 3.17 -9.27 -2.49
N SER A 30 4.49 -9.10 -2.54
CA SER A 30 5.32 -9.68 -3.61
C SER A 30 5.27 -11.20 -3.63
N LYS A 31 4.84 -11.82 -2.55
CA LYS A 31 4.72 -13.28 -2.43
C LYS A 31 3.30 -13.77 -2.62
N ALA A 32 2.34 -12.85 -2.79
CA ALA A 32 0.93 -13.21 -2.92
C ALA A 32 0.60 -13.59 -4.37
N PRO A 33 -0.37 -14.50 -4.58
CA PRO A 33 -0.81 -14.84 -5.93
C PRO A 33 -1.33 -13.60 -6.66
N GLY A 34 -0.95 -13.47 -7.94
CA GLY A 34 -1.44 -12.41 -8.81
C GLY A 34 -0.79 -11.05 -8.63
N PHE A 35 0.20 -10.93 -7.75
CA PHE A 35 1.00 -9.72 -7.65
C PHE A 35 1.80 -9.51 -8.94
N VAL A 36 1.80 -8.28 -9.45
CA VAL A 36 2.55 -7.93 -10.66
C VAL A 36 3.70 -6.98 -10.36
N SER A 37 3.40 -5.84 -9.75
CA SER A 37 4.43 -4.82 -9.47
C SER A 37 3.99 -3.89 -8.35
N ARG A 38 4.97 -3.17 -7.79
CA ARG A 38 4.73 -2.18 -6.76
C ARG A 38 5.71 -1.03 -6.86
N GLN A 39 5.22 0.18 -6.67
CA GLN A 39 6.06 1.38 -6.51
C GLN A 39 5.63 2.13 -5.27
N THR A 40 6.60 2.65 -4.53
CA THR A 40 6.36 3.55 -3.41
C THR A 40 6.83 4.94 -3.81
N LEU A 41 5.95 5.92 -3.68
CA LEU A 41 6.18 7.29 -4.10
C LEU A 41 6.08 8.19 -2.87
N VAL A 42 6.97 9.16 -2.77
CA VAL A 42 6.96 10.14 -1.67
C VAL A 42 6.73 11.52 -2.24
N GLY A 43 5.81 12.28 -1.64
CA GLY A 43 5.52 13.63 -2.10
C GLY A 43 6.75 14.53 -1.99
N LEU A 44 7.12 15.18 -3.09
CA LEU A 44 8.30 16.06 -3.10
C LEU A 44 8.12 17.25 -2.16
N ASN A 45 6.90 17.80 -2.10
CA ASN A 45 6.59 18.96 -1.26
C ASN A 45 5.84 18.57 0.02
N GLU A 46 5.61 17.28 0.22
CA GLU A 46 4.89 16.76 1.39
C GLU A 46 5.47 15.39 1.75
N PRO A 47 6.62 15.36 2.45
CA PRO A 47 7.30 14.09 2.74
C PRO A 47 6.50 13.09 3.57
N ALA A 48 5.51 13.57 4.33
CA ALA A 48 4.64 12.69 5.10
C ALA A 48 3.60 11.97 4.24
N LYS A 49 3.41 12.42 2.98
CA LYS A 49 2.50 11.76 2.05
C LYS A 49 3.24 10.67 1.29
N ILE A 50 2.88 9.42 1.56
CA ILE A 50 3.48 8.25 0.92
C ILE A 50 2.41 7.56 0.09
N THR A 51 2.66 7.43 -1.20
CA THR A 51 1.70 6.86 -2.13
C THR A 51 2.25 5.54 -2.66
N THR A 52 1.42 4.52 -2.68
CA THR A 52 1.79 3.23 -3.28
C THR A 52 0.96 2.98 -4.52
N LEU A 53 1.60 2.46 -5.55
CA LEU A 53 0.94 1.98 -6.75
C LEU A 53 1.26 0.51 -6.89
N VAL A 54 0.24 -0.34 -6.73
CA VAL A 54 0.41 -1.79 -6.76
C VAL A 54 -0.46 -2.35 -7.87
N VAL A 55 0.13 -3.16 -8.73
CA VAL A 55 -0.58 -3.77 -9.85
C VAL A 55 -0.83 -5.25 -9.55
N TRP A 56 -2.07 -5.69 -9.78
CA TRP A 56 -2.53 -7.06 -9.57
C TRP A 56 -3.17 -7.58 -10.86
N THR A 57 -3.15 -8.89 -11.05
CA THR A 57 -3.72 -9.47 -12.27
C THR A 57 -5.22 -9.29 -12.38
N THR A 58 -5.96 -9.42 -11.28
CA THR A 58 -7.41 -9.26 -11.26
C THR A 58 -7.89 -8.53 -10.02
N ASN A 59 -9.09 -7.98 -10.11
CA ASN A 59 -9.75 -7.32 -9.00
C ASN A 59 -10.04 -8.31 -7.86
N GLU A 60 -10.46 -9.52 -8.21
CA GLU A 60 -10.78 -10.58 -7.24
C GLU A 60 -9.55 -11.02 -6.46
N ILE A 61 -8.40 -11.09 -7.11
CA ILE A 61 -7.14 -11.42 -6.44
C ILE A 61 -6.76 -10.33 -5.44
N TYR A 62 -6.95 -9.07 -5.81
CA TYR A 62 -6.69 -7.98 -4.87
C TYR A 62 -7.65 -8.04 -3.67
N ASP A 63 -8.93 -8.34 -3.90
CA ASP A 63 -9.89 -8.51 -2.81
C ASP A 63 -9.46 -9.64 -1.87
N ALA A 64 -8.96 -10.73 -2.42
CA ALA A 64 -8.45 -11.84 -1.61
C ALA A 64 -7.22 -11.41 -0.78
N TRP A 65 -6.33 -10.63 -1.37
CA TRP A 65 -5.19 -10.08 -0.62
C TRP A 65 -5.66 -9.22 0.55
N ARG A 66 -6.62 -8.33 0.32
CA ARG A 66 -7.12 -7.44 1.37
C ARG A 66 -7.72 -8.20 2.56
N ALA A 67 -8.30 -9.36 2.30
CA ALA A 67 -8.91 -10.20 3.32
C ALA A 67 -7.94 -11.21 3.93
N SER A 68 -6.69 -11.25 3.46
CA SER A 68 -5.75 -12.30 3.84
C SER A 68 -5.14 -12.07 5.22
N PRO A 69 -4.80 -13.16 5.94
CA PRO A 69 -4.07 -13.05 7.19
C PRO A 69 -2.66 -12.48 6.99
N GLU A 70 -2.05 -12.70 5.82
CA GLU A 70 -0.74 -12.15 5.49
C GLU A 70 -0.76 -10.62 5.48
N ARG A 71 -1.83 -10.02 4.92
CA ARG A 71 -1.98 -8.56 4.95
C ARG A 71 -2.19 -8.06 6.38
N THR A 72 -3.05 -8.72 7.13
CA THR A 72 -3.32 -8.34 8.51
C THR A 72 -2.03 -8.32 9.33
N GLU A 73 -1.19 -9.34 9.16
CA GLU A 73 0.08 -9.42 9.86
C GLU A 73 1.04 -8.32 9.39
N ALA A 74 1.15 -8.10 8.06
CA ALA A 74 2.06 -7.11 7.51
C ALA A 74 1.68 -5.68 7.92
N MET A 75 0.38 -5.40 8.08
CA MET A 75 -0.11 -4.07 8.43
C MET A 75 -0.32 -3.87 9.92
N ARG A 76 0.14 -4.81 10.74
CA ARG A 76 -0.01 -4.67 12.19
C ARG A 76 0.65 -3.39 12.68
N GLY A 77 -0.09 -2.60 13.47
CA GLY A 77 0.39 -1.34 14.02
C GLY A 77 0.19 -0.14 13.11
N ALA A 78 -0.37 -0.33 11.91
CA ALA A 78 -0.53 0.75 10.93
C ALA A 78 -1.36 1.91 11.46
N ASP A 79 -2.44 1.63 12.20
CA ASP A 79 -3.38 2.66 12.66
C ASP A 79 -2.71 3.73 13.52
N GLN A 80 -1.58 3.41 14.15
CA GLN A 80 -0.87 4.35 14.99
C GLN A 80 0.02 5.31 14.20
N LEU A 81 0.22 5.04 12.92
CA LEU A 81 1.17 5.76 12.09
C LEU A 81 0.53 6.86 11.24
N TRP A 82 -0.78 6.80 11.03
CA TRP A 82 -1.47 7.69 10.09
C TRP A 82 -2.01 8.94 10.75
N ALA A 83 -1.76 10.10 10.14
CA ALA A 83 -2.34 11.37 10.55
C ALA A 83 -3.82 11.47 10.17
N LYS A 84 -4.22 10.76 9.12
CA LYS A 84 -5.60 10.64 8.68
C LYS A 84 -5.78 9.35 7.89
N HIS A 85 -7.03 9.00 7.61
CA HIS A 85 -7.36 7.79 6.86
C HIS A 85 -6.68 7.76 5.50
N PRO A 86 -6.03 6.64 5.12
CA PRO A 86 -5.55 6.47 3.76
C PRO A 86 -6.70 6.52 2.74
N GLU A 87 -6.40 7.00 1.54
CA GLU A 87 -7.35 7.06 0.44
C GLU A 87 -6.87 6.17 -0.69
N SER A 88 -7.74 5.29 -1.16
CA SER A 88 -7.39 4.29 -2.16
C SER A 88 -8.35 4.33 -3.33
N GLU A 89 -7.82 4.13 -4.53
CA GLU A 89 -8.61 4.04 -5.75
C GLU A 89 -8.07 2.95 -6.65
N ARG A 90 -8.97 2.24 -7.32
CA ARG A 90 -8.62 1.17 -8.25
C ARG A 90 -8.77 1.67 -9.67
N PHE A 91 -7.81 1.31 -10.52
CA PHE A 91 -7.79 1.68 -11.93
C PHE A 91 -7.61 0.43 -12.78
N GLU A 92 -8.19 0.43 -13.96
CA GLU A 92 -7.84 -0.57 -14.95
C GLU A 92 -6.54 -0.14 -15.65
N VAL A 93 -5.58 -1.07 -15.74
CA VAL A 93 -4.31 -0.78 -16.41
C VAL A 93 -4.47 -1.07 -17.90
N LEU A 94 -4.29 -0.04 -18.72
CA LEU A 94 -4.49 -0.15 -20.17
C LEU A 94 -3.18 -0.30 -20.96
N GLY A 95 -2.08 -0.10 -20.34
CA GLY A 95 -0.80 -0.22 -21.04
C GLY A 95 0.38 0.33 -20.29
#